data_8abca88db97629708c020665e2f738ce
#
_entry.id   8abca88db97629708c020665e2f738ce
#
_cell.length_a   1.000
_cell.length_b   1.000
_cell.length_c   1.000
_cell.angle_alpha   90.00
_cell.angle_beta   90.00
_cell.angle_gamma   90.00
#
_symmetry.space_group_name_H-M   'P 1'
#
loop_
_entity.id
_entity.type
_entity.pdbx_description
1 polymer ?
#
loop_
_entity_poly.entity_id
_entity_poly.type
_entity_poly.pdbx_seq_one_letter_code
_entity_poly.pdbx_strand_id
1 'polypeptide(L)'
;MQFGIGLPNLSYVDPTQTLLSLAQVAQELRFDSIWVSDHVFIPFELAPNYPYSATGQLGLSATDHILDPLTTLSFLAGRVDGPRLGISVLIIPYRNPIVTAKMLVTLDVLSGGRVILGAGTGWMPEEFAALQASYADRGRVTDEYLDIFKELCTAEKPTFDGQHYQISNLGFYPKPIQKPHPPIWVGGYSKAALRRAARVGDGWHPSNIDPATLADKVNVLHGLCAEAGRDPARLEISTRVNNVAFGDSGDTVGRPAPLSGTAQNIIDTIRRYEDAGVSHIVLGIRGREPEEMIRTIRRFVDEVRP
;
A
#
# COMPACT_ATOMS: atom_id res chain seq x y z
N MET A 1 -0.68 8.06 16.84
CA MET A 1 -1.19 7.70 15.48
C MET A 1 -0.34 8.37 14.41
N GLN A 2 0.10 7.63 13.37
CA GLN A 2 0.76 8.15 12.18
C GLN A 2 -0.23 8.32 11.03
N PHE A 3 0.02 9.28 10.12
CA PHE A 3 -0.85 9.55 8.98
C PHE A 3 -0.06 9.61 7.67
N GLY A 4 -0.55 8.91 6.66
CA GLY A 4 -0.05 8.96 5.30
C GLY A 4 -1.08 9.52 4.33
N ILE A 5 -0.63 9.98 3.16
CA ILE A 5 -1.48 10.44 2.06
C ILE A 5 -1.38 9.47 0.89
N GLY A 6 -2.52 8.95 0.42
CA GLY A 6 -2.63 8.23 -0.83
C GLY A 6 -2.66 9.21 -2.01
N LEU A 7 -1.64 9.15 -2.86
CA LEU A 7 -1.54 9.99 -4.05
C LEU A 7 -2.31 9.37 -5.23
N PRO A 8 -2.92 10.18 -6.11
CA PRO A 8 -3.75 9.69 -7.22
C PRO A 8 -2.91 9.32 -8.46
N ASN A 9 -1.98 8.37 -8.34
CA ASN A 9 -1.22 7.87 -9.48
C ASN A 9 -2.04 6.99 -10.43
N LEU A 10 -3.25 6.63 -10.02
CA LEU A 10 -4.30 6.00 -10.84
C LEU A 10 -5.48 6.97 -10.88
N SER A 11 -5.60 7.77 -11.94
CA SER A 11 -6.52 8.90 -11.95
C SER A 11 -6.86 9.41 -13.35
N TYR A 12 -7.96 10.13 -13.44
CA TYR A 12 -8.41 10.88 -14.61
C TYR A 12 -7.90 12.34 -14.65
N VAL A 13 -7.22 12.82 -13.61
CA VAL A 13 -6.63 14.18 -13.59
C VAL A 13 -5.18 14.15 -14.10
N ASP A 14 -4.67 15.31 -14.52
CA ASP A 14 -3.25 15.43 -14.89
C ASP A 14 -2.35 14.92 -13.77
N PRO A 15 -1.61 13.84 -13.99
CA PRO A 15 -0.92 13.16 -12.90
C PRO A 15 0.31 13.94 -12.42
N THR A 16 1.02 14.65 -13.30
CA THR A 16 2.36 15.17 -12.98
C THR A 16 2.30 16.28 -11.94
N GLN A 17 1.51 17.33 -12.22
CA GLN A 17 1.38 18.46 -11.31
C GLN A 17 0.62 18.08 -10.04
N THR A 18 -0.43 17.27 -10.18
CA THR A 18 -1.24 16.81 -9.04
C THR A 18 -0.41 16.00 -8.04
N LEU A 19 0.36 15.01 -8.52
CA LEU A 19 1.20 14.18 -7.65
C LEU A 19 2.26 15.00 -6.92
N LEU A 20 2.94 15.90 -7.64
CA LEU A 20 3.98 16.73 -7.05
C LEU A 20 3.40 17.70 -6.01
N SER A 21 2.32 18.40 -6.33
CA SER A 21 1.67 19.35 -5.42
C SER A 21 1.20 18.66 -4.13
N LEU A 22 0.55 17.49 -4.25
CA LEU A 22 0.09 16.74 -3.09
C LEU A 22 1.25 16.18 -2.25
N ALA A 23 2.33 15.72 -2.88
CA ALA A 23 3.52 15.26 -2.17
C ALA A 23 4.23 16.40 -1.43
N GLN A 24 4.31 17.59 -2.02
CA GLN A 24 4.85 18.80 -1.38
C GLN A 24 3.99 19.24 -0.19
N VAL A 25 2.66 19.22 -0.34
CA VAL A 25 1.73 19.51 0.76
C VAL A 25 1.87 18.49 1.89
N ALA A 26 2.03 17.20 1.55
CA ALA A 26 2.28 16.17 2.56
C ALA A 26 3.58 16.42 3.34
N GLN A 27 4.65 16.86 2.67
CA GLN A 27 5.90 17.28 3.32
C GLN A 27 5.70 18.53 4.18
N GLU A 28 5.09 19.59 3.64
CA GLU A 28 4.82 20.86 4.34
C GLU A 28 4.06 20.62 5.65
N LEU A 29 3.00 19.81 5.56
CA LEU A 29 2.13 19.46 6.68
C LEU A 29 2.64 18.29 7.53
N ARG A 30 3.87 17.82 7.29
CA ARG A 30 4.55 16.77 8.07
C ARG A 30 3.74 15.48 8.18
N PHE A 31 3.22 14.99 7.06
CA PHE A 31 2.68 13.63 7.01
C PHE A 31 3.82 12.60 7.10
N ASP A 32 3.56 11.48 7.77
CA ASP A 32 4.55 10.44 8.02
C ASP A 32 4.91 9.66 6.75
N SER A 33 3.99 9.63 5.75
CA SER A 33 4.20 8.86 4.53
C SER A 33 3.33 9.34 3.36
N ILE A 34 3.78 9.05 2.14
CA ILE A 34 3.01 9.18 0.89
C ILE A 34 2.94 7.82 0.21
N TRP A 35 1.79 7.54 -0.44
CA TRP A 35 1.48 6.21 -0.96
C TRP A 35 0.94 6.28 -2.39
N VAL A 36 1.34 5.30 -3.19
CA VAL A 36 0.82 5.08 -4.55
C VAL A 36 0.23 3.68 -4.67
N SER A 37 -0.59 3.44 -5.68
CA SER A 37 -1.21 2.14 -5.96
C SER A 37 -0.58 1.50 -7.20
N ASP A 38 -0.80 0.21 -7.40
CA ASP A 38 -0.25 -0.55 -8.52
C ASP A 38 -1.36 -1.15 -9.38
N HIS A 39 -1.38 -0.73 -10.63
CA HIS A 39 -1.99 -1.38 -11.79
C HIS A 39 -1.10 -1.09 -13.01
N VAL A 40 -1.10 -1.97 -13.98
CA VAL A 40 -0.35 -1.78 -15.24
C VAL A 40 -1.26 -1.17 -16.31
N PHE A 41 -2.50 -1.60 -16.32
CA PHE A 41 -3.56 -1.07 -17.19
C PHE A 41 -4.94 -1.40 -16.62
N ILE A 42 -5.98 -0.75 -17.15
CA ILE A 42 -7.39 -1.12 -16.91
C ILE A 42 -7.96 -1.63 -18.24
N PRO A 43 -8.58 -2.83 -18.28
CA PRO A 43 -9.23 -3.34 -19.48
C PRO A 43 -10.41 -2.45 -19.91
N PHE A 44 -10.69 -2.37 -21.22
CA PHE A 44 -11.90 -1.71 -21.72
C PHE A 44 -13.18 -2.40 -21.23
N GLU A 45 -13.14 -3.72 -21.11
CA GLU A 45 -14.21 -4.52 -20.54
C GLU A 45 -13.71 -5.19 -19.26
N LEU A 46 -14.23 -4.75 -18.12
CA LEU A 46 -13.89 -5.28 -16.79
C LEU A 46 -15.14 -5.76 -16.09
N ALA A 47 -15.16 -7.04 -15.72
CA ALA A 47 -16.22 -7.59 -14.88
C ALA A 47 -16.24 -6.92 -13.50
N PRO A 48 -17.41 -6.70 -12.85
CA PRO A 48 -17.52 -6.03 -11.56
C PRO A 48 -17.06 -6.94 -10.40
N ASN A 49 -15.78 -7.33 -10.39
CA ASN A 49 -15.20 -8.26 -9.43
C ASN A 49 -14.20 -7.59 -8.46
N TYR A 50 -14.18 -6.25 -8.39
CA TYR A 50 -13.26 -5.54 -7.50
C TYR A 50 -13.60 -5.82 -6.02
N PRO A 51 -12.69 -6.48 -5.26
CA PRO A 51 -13.01 -7.03 -3.94
C PRO A 51 -13.17 -5.98 -2.84
N TYR A 52 -12.77 -4.73 -3.08
CA TYR A 52 -12.80 -3.65 -2.10
C TYR A 52 -13.91 -2.61 -2.38
N SER A 53 -14.92 -2.98 -3.16
CA SER A 53 -16.09 -2.18 -3.48
C SER A 53 -17.38 -2.98 -3.28
N ALA A 54 -18.38 -2.39 -2.66
CA ALA A 54 -19.68 -3.03 -2.47
C ALA A 54 -20.40 -3.35 -3.80
N THR A 55 -20.09 -2.59 -4.87
CA THR A 55 -20.66 -2.79 -6.22
C THR A 55 -19.77 -3.68 -7.11
N GLY A 56 -18.60 -4.09 -6.64
CA GLY A 56 -17.60 -4.78 -7.44
C GLY A 56 -16.91 -3.90 -8.50
N GLN A 57 -17.26 -2.63 -8.61
CA GLN A 57 -16.66 -1.72 -9.59
C GLN A 57 -15.37 -1.10 -9.06
N LEU A 58 -14.34 -1.03 -9.90
CA LEU A 58 -13.06 -0.40 -9.58
C LEU A 58 -13.16 1.13 -9.56
N GLY A 59 -14.00 1.70 -10.43
CA GLY A 59 -14.20 3.15 -10.58
C GLY A 59 -13.05 3.85 -11.30
N LEU A 60 -12.33 3.11 -12.13
CA LEU A 60 -11.36 3.58 -13.13
C LEU A 60 -11.80 3.10 -14.50
N SER A 61 -11.44 3.83 -15.53
CA SER A 61 -11.67 3.48 -16.93
C SER A 61 -10.36 3.11 -17.63
N ALA A 62 -10.47 2.45 -18.80
CA ALA A 62 -9.31 2.07 -19.59
C ALA A 62 -8.50 3.28 -20.15
N THR A 63 -9.10 4.47 -20.12
CA THR A 63 -8.48 5.72 -20.60
C THR A 63 -7.92 6.60 -19.48
N ASP A 64 -8.05 6.17 -18.21
CA ASP A 64 -7.47 6.88 -17.09
C ASP A 64 -5.95 6.72 -17.06
N HIS A 65 -5.27 7.70 -16.47
CA HIS A 65 -3.81 7.65 -16.32
C HIS A 65 -3.41 6.60 -15.29
N ILE A 66 -2.59 5.64 -15.70
CA ILE A 66 -2.03 4.59 -14.85
C ILE A 66 -0.52 4.76 -14.81
N LEU A 67 0.00 5.30 -13.72
CA LEU A 67 1.44 5.49 -13.56
C LEU A 67 2.04 4.34 -12.73
N ASP A 68 3.16 3.80 -13.22
CA ASP A 68 3.90 2.75 -12.51
C ASP A 68 4.34 3.25 -11.11
N PRO A 69 4.07 2.49 -10.04
CA PRO A 69 4.34 2.93 -8.68
C PRO A 69 5.81 3.15 -8.37
N LEU A 70 6.71 2.29 -8.86
CA LEU A 70 8.14 2.40 -8.55
C LEU A 70 8.77 3.59 -9.27
N THR A 71 8.39 3.83 -10.53
CA THR A 71 8.80 5.01 -11.28
C THR A 71 8.28 6.29 -10.66
N THR A 72 7.00 6.30 -10.26
CA THR A 72 6.37 7.46 -9.59
C THR A 72 7.07 7.78 -8.26
N LEU A 73 7.30 6.79 -7.41
CA LEU A 73 8.00 7.03 -6.14
C LEU A 73 9.45 7.44 -6.33
N SER A 74 10.14 6.93 -7.36
CA SER A 74 11.51 7.37 -7.68
C SER A 74 11.56 8.83 -8.07
N PHE A 75 10.59 9.30 -8.88
CA PHE A 75 10.45 10.72 -9.21
C PHE A 75 10.19 11.58 -7.97
N LEU A 76 9.26 11.14 -7.10
CA LEU A 76 8.90 11.87 -5.88
C LEU A 76 10.04 11.86 -4.85
N ALA A 77 10.81 10.78 -4.76
CA ALA A 77 11.95 10.67 -3.83
C ALA A 77 13.00 11.77 -4.04
N GLY A 78 13.18 12.22 -5.30
CA GLY A 78 14.06 13.33 -5.64
C GLY A 78 13.42 14.73 -5.54
N ARG A 79 12.17 14.83 -5.11
CA ARG A 79 11.40 16.09 -5.07
C ARG A 79 10.90 16.45 -3.68
N VAL A 80 10.75 15.47 -2.79
CA VAL A 80 10.27 15.68 -1.42
C VAL A 80 11.12 14.89 -0.44
N ASP A 81 11.33 15.49 0.73
CA ASP A 81 12.06 14.91 1.83
C ASP A 81 11.14 14.72 3.04
N GLY A 82 11.47 13.76 3.90
CA GLY A 82 10.75 13.49 5.15
C GLY A 82 9.76 12.34 5.07
N PRO A 83 8.65 12.41 4.30
CA PRO A 83 7.69 11.31 4.27
C PRO A 83 8.28 9.98 3.80
N ARG A 84 7.87 8.88 4.43
CA ARG A 84 8.15 7.52 3.93
C ARG A 84 7.40 7.31 2.60
N LEU A 85 7.93 6.43 1.75
CA LEU A 85 7.46 6.17 0.39
C LEU A 85 6.84 4.78 0.32
N GLY A 86 5.51 4.70 0.34
CA GLY A 86 4.78 3.44 0.38
C GLY A 86 4.10 3.07 -0.94
N ILE A 87 3.93 1.77 -1.16
CA ILE A 87 3.10 1.25 -2.25
C ILE A 87 1.94 0.48 -1.62
N SER A 88 0.71 0.84 -1.95
CA SER A 88 -0.49 0.25 -1.36
C SER A 88 -1.42 -0.36 -2.44
N VAL A 89 -1.13 -1.56 -2.89
CA VAL A 89 0.02 -2.44 -2.66
C VAL A 89 0.69 -2.77 -3.99
N LEU A 90 1.99 -3.04 -4.01
CA LEU A 90 2.68 -3.58 -5.18
C LEU A 90 2.19 -5.01 -5.44
N ILE A 91 1.76 -5.29 -6.65
CA ILE A 91 1.31 -6.63 -7.05
C ILE A 91 2.55 -7.46 -7.38
N ILE A 92 3.01 -8.21 -6.40
CA ILE A 92 4.29 -8.92 -6.42
C ILE A 92 4.44 -9.84 -7.65
N PRO A 93 3.42 -10.64 -8.06
CA PRO A 93 3.57 -11.58 -9.18
C PRO A 93 3.64 -10.93 -10.57
N TYR A 94 3.40 -9.61 -10.71
CA TYR A 94 3.39 -8.97 -12.02
C TYR A 94 4.79 -8.79 -12.62
N ARG A 95 5.84 -8.82 -11.79
CA ARG A 95 7.20 -8.42 -12.18
C ARG A 95 8.21 -9.49 -11.81
N ASN A 96 9.34 -9.53 -12.54
CA ASN A 96 10.47 -10.38 -12.18
C ASN A 96 11.00 -10.02 -10.78
N PRO A 97 11.16 -10.98 -9.86
CA PRO A 97 11.51 -10.71 -8.45
C PRO A 97 12.88 -10.04 -8.28
N ILE A 98 13.87 -10.40 -9.10
CA ILE A 98 15.22 -9.79 -9.01
C ILE A 98 15.17 -8.33 -9.46
N VAL A 99 14.47 -8.05 -10.57
CA VAL A 99 14.32 -6.68 -11.09
C VAL A 99 13.55 -5.82 -10.10
N THR A 100 12.45 -6.34 -9.56
CA THR A 100 11.63 -5.65 -8.55
C THR A 100 12.44 -5.35 -7.29
N ALA A 101 13.18 -6.34 -6.78
CA ALA A 101 14.07 -6.14 -5.63
C ALA A 101 15.14 -5.08 -5.93
N LYS A 102 15.71 -5.09 -7.15
CA LYS A 102 16.69 -4.07 -7.55
C LYS A 102 16.09 -2.66 -7.55
N MET A 103 14.89 -2.48 -8.09
CA MET A 103 14.22 -1.19 -8.10
C MET A 103 13.89 -0.70 -6.69
N LEU A 104 13.35 -1.58 -5.82
CA LEU A 104 13.03 -1.26 -4.43
C LEU A 104 14.28 -0.87 -3.63
N VAL A 105 15.36 -1.63 -3.74
CA VAL A 105 16.62 -1.32 -3.04
C VAL A 105 17.27 -0.04 -3.60
N THR A 106 17.18 0.19 -4.90
CA THR A 106 17.67 1.44 -5.49
C THR A 106 16.88 2.63 -4.95
N LEU A 107 15.55 2.53 -4.91
CA LEU A 107 14.70 3.56 -4.33
C LEU A 107 15.01 3.78 -2.84
N ASP A 108 15.24 2.70 -2.08
CA ASP A 108 15.60 2.78 -0.67
C ASP A 108 16.91 3.56 -0.47
N VAL A 109 17.93 3.26 -1.25
CA VAL A 109 19.23 3.95 -1.21
C VAL A 109 19.09 5.43 -1.60
N LEU A 110 18.41 5.71 -2.73
CA LEU A 110 18.26 7.08 -3.23
C LEU A 110 17.36 7.95 -2.35
N SER A 111 16.40 7.35 -1.65
CA SER A 111 15.52 8.05 -0.72
C SER A 111 16.08 8.18 0.69
N GLY A 112 17.26 7.62 0.98
CA GLY A 112 17.83 7.62 2.34
C GLY A 112 17.09 6.70 3.33
N GLY A 113 16.55 5.56 2.86
CA GLY A 113 15.90 4.57 3.72
C GLY A 113 14.43 4.87 4.03
N ARG A 114 13.68 5.43 3.08
CA ARG A 114 12.27 5.82 3.30
C ARG A 114 11.23 4.85 2.71
N VAL A 115 11.62 3.74 2.08
CA VAL A 115 10.72 2.83 1.38
C VAL A 115 9.89 1.97 2.34
N ILE A 116 8.60 1.78 2.03
CA ILE A 116 7.72 0.74 2.59
C ILE A 116 7.20 -0.10 1.43
N LEU A 117 7.52 -1.40 1.44
CA LEU A 117 6.96 -2.35 0.47
C LEU A 117 5.58 -2.83 0.95
N GLY A 118 4.51 -2.21 0.50
CA GLY A 118 3.19 -2.82 0.62
C GLY A 118 3.06 -3.94 -0.40
N ALA A 119 2.88 -5.18 0.06
CA ALA A 119 2.89 -6.38 -0.78
C ALA A 119 1.49 -6.96 -0.97
N GLY A 120 1.07 -7.11 -2.23
CA GLY A 120 -0.21 -7.70 -2.62
C GLY A 120 -0.08 -8.85 -3.61
N THR A 121 -1.11 -9.70 -3.67
CA THR A 121 -1.16 -10.84 -4.60
C THR A 121 -1.89 -10.55 -5.90
N GLY A 122 -2.55 -9.40 -6.02
CA GLY A 122 -3.39 -9.07 -7.18
C GLY A 122 -4.78 -9.73 -7.15
N TRP A 123 -5.69 -9.13 -7.91
CA TRP A 123 -7.09 -9.57 -7.97
C TRP A 123 -7.66 -9.63 -9.40
N MET A 124 -7.03 -8.97 -10.39
CA MET A 124 -7.54 -8.78 -11.76
C MET A 124 -6.94 -9.83 -12.71
N PRO A 125 -7.71 -10.88 -13.09
CA PRO A 125 -7.21 -11.95 -13.98
C PRO A 125 -6.71 -11.43 -15.33
N GLU A 126 -7.30 -10.36 -15.84
CA GLU A 126 -6.98 -9.74 -17.13
C GLU A 126 -5.53 -9.19 -17.14
N GLU A 127 -5.08 -8.55 -16.06
CA GLU A 127 -3.70 -8.11 -15.93
C GLU A 127 -2.73 -9.31 -15.88
N PHE A 128 -3.07 -10.36 -15.10
CA PHE A 128 -2.27 -11.58 -15.05
C PHE A 128 -2.10 -12.23 -16.42
N ALA A 129 -3.19 -12.33 -17.19
CA ALA A 129 -3.17 -12.93 -18.53
C ALA A 129 -2.27 -12.12 -19.47
N ALA A 130 -2.43 -10.80 -19.52
CA ALA A 130 -1.63 -9.94 -20.37
C ALA A 130 -0.14 -9.90 -19.99
N LEU A 131 0.16 -10.01 -18.71
CA LEU A 131 1.53 -10.07 -18.17
C LEU A 131 2.13 -11.48 -18.21
N GLN A 132 1.39 -12.49 -18.71
CA GLN A 132 1.80 -13.90 -18.73
C GLN A 132 2.15 -14.46 -17.34
N ALA A 133 1.51 -13.92 -16.29
CA ALA A 133 1.67 -14.37 -14.93
C ALA A 133 0.53 -15.32 -14.51
N SER A 134 0.81 -16.27 -13.62
CA SER A 134 -0.19 -17.24 -13.16
C SER A 134 -1.13 -16.62 -12.13
N TYR A 135 -2.39 -16.42 -12.50
CA TYR A 135 -3.43 -15.98 -11.56
C TYR A 135 -3.72 -17.05 -10.49
N ALA A 136 -3.71 -18.32 -10.87
CA ALA A 136 -3.97 -19.43 -9.96
C ALA A 136 -2.88 -19.56 -8.87
N ASP A 137 -1.64 -19.32 -9.24
CA ASP A 137 -0.47 -19.48 -8.36
C ASP A 137 -0.07 -18.17 -7.65
N ARG A 138 -0.77 -17.07 -7.91
CA ARG A 138 -0.37 -15.74 -7.43
C ARG A 138 -0.01 -15.65 -5.94
N GLY A 139 -0.68 -16.44 -5.09
CA GLY A 139 -0.37 -16.50 -3.66
C GLY A 139 0.98 -17.16 -3.38
N ARG A 140 1.25 -18.31 -3.99
CA ARG A 140 2.52 -19.06 -3.86
C ARG A 140 3.70 -18.28 -4.45
N VAL A 141 3.50 -17.73 -5.64
CA VAL A 141 4.48 -16.85 -6.30
C VAL A 141 4.82 -15.65 -5.43
N THR A 142 3.82 -15.00 -4.82
CA THR A 142 4.05 -13.89 -3.88
C THR A 142 4.90 -14.35 -2.70
N ASP A 143 4.59 -15.49 -2.11
CA ASP A 143 5.33 -16.02 -0.97
C ASP A 143 6.82 -16.24 -1.32
N GLU A 144 7.13 -16.91 -2.44
CA GLU A 144 8.50 -17.11 -2.90
C GLU A 144 9.21 -15.79 -3.22
N TYR A 145 8.54 -14.86 -3.91
CA TYR A 145 9.15 -13.60 -4.31
C TYR A 145 9.47 -12.68 -3.11
N LEU A 146 8.69 -12.75 -2.04
CA LEU A 146 9.01 -12.05 -0.79
C LEU A 146 10.19 -12.69 -0.07
N ASP A 147 10.31 -14.02 -0.08
CA ASP A 147 11.47 -14.71 0.47
C ASP A 147 12.75 -14.40 -0.35
N ILE A 148 12.65 -14.37 -1.70
CA ILE A 148 13.73 -13.92 -2.59
C ILE A 148 14.12 -12.46 -2.29
N PHE A 149 13.17 -11.55 -2.09
CA PHE A 149 13.47 -10.16 -1.75
C PHE A 149 14.29 -10.06 -0.46
N LYS A 150 13.90 -10.80 0.58
CA LYS A 150 14.66 -10.86 1.85
C LYS A 150 16.06 -11.42 1.64
N GLU A 151 16.19 -12.52 0.92
CA GLU A 151 17.48 -13.15 0.61
C GLU A 151 18.40 -12.18 -0.15
N LEU A 152 17.90 -11.51 -1.19
CA LEU A 152 18.65 -10.52 -1.96
C LEU A 152 19.11 -9.33 -1.11
N CYS A 153 18.30 -8.90 -0.14
CA CYS A 153 18.63 -7.78 0.75
C CYS A 153 19.69 -8.14 1.81
N THR A 154 19.70 -9.39 2.28
CA THR A 154 20.44 -9.78 3.47
C THR A 154 21.69 -10.59 3.18
N ALA A 155 21.61 -11.59 2.30
CA ALA A 155 22.72 -12.50 2.04
C ALA A 155 23.83 -11.86 1.18
N GLU A 156 25.07 -12.13 1.52
CA GLU A 156 26.23 -11.72 0.71
C GLU A 156 26.23 -12.44 -0.65
N LYS A 157 25.93 -13.73 -0.62
CA LYS A 157 25.79 -14.61 -1.79
C LYS A 157 24.39 -15.22 -1.82
N PRO A 158 23.39 -14.47 -2.31
CA PRO A 158 22.02 -14.91 -2.27
C PRO A 158 21.81 -16.17 -3.11
N THR A 159 21.09 -17.13 -2.53
CA THR A 159 20.68 -18.38 -3.16
C THR A 159 19.22 -18.67 -2.82
N PHE A 160 18.46 -19.17 -3.77
CA PHE A 160 17.07 -19.57 -3.54
C PHE A 160 16.72 -20.71 -4.50
N ASP A 161 16.14 -21.78 -3.97
CA ASP A 161 15.67 -22.93 -4.76
C ASP A 161 14.18 -23.14 -4.48
N GLY A 162 13.33 -22.39 -5.21
CA GLY A 162 11.89 -22.41 -5.09
C GLY A 162 11.23 -23.22 -6.20
N GLN A 163 9.90 -23.34 -6.10
CA GLN A 163 9.09 -24.01 -7.11
C GLN A 163 8.90 -23.13 -8.36
N HIS A 164 8.81 -21.82 -8.18
CA HIS A 164 8.53 -20.85 -9.24
C HIS A 164 9.77 -20.06 -9.67
N TYR A 165 10.80 -20.03 -8.84
CA TYR A 165 12.01 -19.24 -9.12
C TYR A 165 13.26 -19.84 -8.47
N GLN A 166 14.39 -19.73 -9.17
CA GLN A 166 15.69 -20.20 -8.66
C GLN A 166 16.74 -19.09 -8.81
N ILE A 167 17.60 -18.94 -7.81
CA ILE A 167 18.71 -17.99 -7.81
C ILE A 167 19.97 -18.69 -7.36
N SER A 168 21.03 -18.51 -8.12
CA SER A 168 22.38 -18.93 -7.74
C SER A 168 23.43 -18.06 -8.40
N ASN A 169 24.60 -17.94 -7.78
CA ASN A 169 25.80 -17.32 -8.34
C ASN A 169 25.59 -15.89 -8.86
N LEU A 170 24.91 -15.05 -8.07
CA LEU A 170 24.75 -13.63 -8.40
C LEU A 170 25.20 -12.72 -7.24
N GLY A 171 25.75 -11.56 -7.58
CA GLY A 171 26.00 -10.46 -6.66
C GLY A 171 24.86 -9.46 -6.70
N PHE A 172 24.27 -9.15 -5.53
CA PHE A 172 23.18 -8.19 -5.44
C PHE A 172 23.57 -7.00 -4.59
N TYR A 173 24.03 -5.92 -5.24
CA TYR A 173 24.45 -4.66 -4.62
C TYR A 173 23.86 -3.48 -5.40
N PRO A 174 23.62 -2.31 -4.71
CA PRO A 174 23.86 -2.09 -3.28
C PRO A 174 22.92 -2.93 -2.41
N LYS A 175 23.23 -3.07 -1.13
CA LYS A 175 22.29 -3.51 -0.11
C LYS A 175 21.44 -2.33 0.33
N PRO A 176 20.17 -2.54 0.81
CA PRO A 176 19.33 -1.43 1.25
C PRO A 176 19.93 -0.69 2.45
N ILE A 177 19.56 0.58 2.61
CA ILE A 177 19.91 1.36 3.82
C ILE A 177 19.18 0.81 5.03
N GLN A 178 17.88 0.54 4.88
CA GLN A 178 17.08 -0.06 5.93
C GLN A 178 17.50 -1.51 6.19
N LYS A 179 17.65 -1.87 7.45
CA LYS A 179 18.11 -3.22 7.87
C LYS A 179 17.02 -3.95 8.64
N PRO A 180 16.84 -5.24 8.36
CA PRO A 180 17.53 -6.09 7.38
C PRO A 180 17.14 -5.81 5.93
N HIS A 181 15.97 -5.19 5.69
CA HIS A 181 15.41 -4.81 4.39
C HIS A 181 14.37 -3.69 4.59
N PRO A 182 13.92 -2.99 3.53
CA PRO A 182 12.73 -2.15 3.60
C PRO A 182 11.55 -2.92 4.18
N PRO A 183 10.77 -2.34 5.12
CA PRO A 183 9.68 -3.06 5.79
C PRO A 183 8.62 -3.53 4.79
N ILE A 184 8.16 -4.77 4.98
CA ILE A 184 7.14 -5.43 4.16
C ILE A 184 5.80 -5.34 4.88
N TRP A 185 4.86 -4.57 4.33
CA TRP A 185 3.49 -4.48 4.83
C TRP A 185 2.55 -5.29 3.94
N VAL A 186 1.99 -6.36 4.47
CA VAL A 186 1.16 -7.28 3.69
C VAL A 186 -0.26 -6.76 3.58
N GLY A 187 -0.74 -6.60 2.35
CA GLY A 187 -2.09 -6.16 2.03
C GLY A 187 -3.14 -7.27 2.09
N GLY A 188 -4.40 -6.86 2.13
CA GLY A 188 -5.56 -7.75 2.16
C GLY A 188 -5.90 -8.28 3.57
N TYR A 189 -7.09 -8.90 3.68
CA TYR A 189 -7.63 -9.39 4.96
C TYR A 189 -8.17 -10.83 4.89
N SER A 190 -7.87 -11.56 3.82
CA SER A 190 -8.15 -12.99 3.72
C SER A 190 -7.29 -13.79 4.71
N LYS A 191 -7.71 -15.01 5.05
CA LYS A 191 -6.91 -15.89 5.92
C LYS A 191 -5.49 -16.13 5.38
N ALA A 192 -5.34 -16.21 4.05
CA ALA A 192 -4.04 -16.34 3.40
C ALA A 192 -3.18 -15.08 3.57
N ALA A 193 -3.77 -13.89 3.45
CA ALA A 193 -3.08 -12.62 3.68
C ALA A 193 -2.61 -12.48 5.13
N LEU A 194 -3.46 -12.82 6.11
CA LEU A 194 -3.10 -12.80 7.53
C LEU A 194 -1.96 -13.78 7.85
N ARG A 195 -2.00 -15.02 7.31
CA ARG A 195 -0.89 -15.97 7.45
C ARG A 195 0.41 -15.46 6.85
N ARG A 196 0.35 -14.80 5.69
CA ARG A 196 1.52 -14.17 5.06
C ARG A 196 2.07 -13.04 5.92
N ALA A 197 1.20 -12.15 6.44
CA ALA A 197 1.60 -11.09 7.36
C ALA A 197 2.30 -11.66 8.61
N ALA A 198 1.72 -12.69 9.22
CA ALA A 198 2.31 -13.38 10.37
C ALA A 198 3.66 -14.05 10.05
N ARG A 199 3.83 -14.63 8.83
CA ARG A 199 5.06 -15.33 8.44
C ARG A 199 6.19 -14.39 8.06
N VAL A 200 5.94 -13.42 7.17
CA VAL A 200 7.01 -12.63 6.54
C VAL A 200 6.86 -11.13 6.67
N GLY A 201 5.68 -10.62 7.08
CA GLY A 201 5.43 -9.18 7.15
C GLY A 201 6.11 -8.50 8.34
N ASP A 202 6.47 -7.24 8.16
CA ASP A 202 6.81 -6.30 9.22
C ASP A 202 5.60 -5.44 9.61
N GLY A 203 4.55 -5.47 8.76
CA GLY A 203 3.26 -4.85 9.02
C GLY A 203 2.12 -5.55 8.27
N TRP A 204 0.90 -5.25 8.71
CA TRP A 204 -0.33 -5.63 8.03
C TRP A 204 -1.08 -4.37 7.58
N HIS A 205 -1.46 -4.33 6.29
CA HIS A 205 -1.99 -3.13 5.61
C HIS A 205 -3.27 -3.43 4.81
N PRO A 206 -4.41 -3.69 5.49
CA PRO A 206 -5.69 -3.81 4.81
C PRO A 206 -6.20 -2.48 4.27
N SER A 207 -7.15 -2.53 3.34
CA SER A 207 -7.79 -1.37 2.77
C SER A 207 -9.30 -1.41 3.00
N ASN A 208 -9.90 -0.27 3.37
CA ASN A 208 -11.34 -0.08 3.51
C ASN A 208 -12.05 -1.09 4.44
N ILE A 209 -11.43 -1.45 5.50
CA ILE A 209 -11.99 -2.31 6.55
C ILE A 209 -12.50 -1.42 7.70
N ASP A 210 -13.67 -1.69 8.23
CA ASP A 210 -14.19 -0.97 9.39
C ASP A 210 -13.44 -1.33 10.69
N PRO A 211 -13.43 -0.44 11.70
CA PRO A 211 -12.65 -0.64 12.92
C PRO A 211 -12.98 -1.93 13.68
N ALA A 212 -14.26 -2.34 13.74
CA ALA A 212 -14.67 -3.53 14.49
C ALA A 212 -14.18 -4.81 13.79
N THR A 213 -14.41 -4.92 12.47
CA THR A 213 -13.88 -6.03 11.67
C THR A 213 -12.34 -6.06 11.70
N LEU A 214 -11.68 -4.89 11.71
CA LEU A 214 -10.23 -4.81 11.81
C LEU A 214 -9.74 -5.38 13.15
N ALA A 215 -10.37 -5.01 14.28
CA ALA A 215 -10.03 -5.54 15.61
C ALA A 215 -10.11 -7.06 15.66
N ASP A 216 -11.20 -7.65 15.12
CA ASP A 216 -11.34 -9.11 15.02
C ASP A 216 -10.18 -9.75 14.21
N LYS A 217 -9.79 -9.12 13.10
CA LYS A 217 -8.68 -9.61 12.27
C LYS A 217 -7.32 -9.46 12.95
N VAL A 218 -7.11 -8.40 13.74
CA VAL A 218 -5.89 -8.23 14.56
C VAL A 218 -5.77 -9.37 15.57
N ASN A 219 -6.86 -9.74 16.25
CA ASN A 219 -6.84 -10.87 17.18
C ASN A 219 -6.45 -12.19 16.47
N VAL A 220 -7.00 -12.45 15.27
CA VAL A 220 -6.64 -13.63 14.46
C VAL A 220 -5.17 -13.55 14.05
N LEU A 221 -4.69 -12.38 13.63
CA LEU A 221 -3.30 -12.17 13.21
C LEU A 221 -2.32 -12.39 14.36
N HIS A 222 -2.63 -11.92 15.55
CA HIS A 222 -1.80 -12.16 16.75
C HIS A 222 -1.67 -13.65 17.07
N GLY A 223 -2.77 -14.41 16.96
CA GLY A 223 -2.74 -15.88 17.09
C GLY A 223 -1.83 -16.54 16.05
N LEU A 224 -1.93 -16.12 14.78
CA LEU A 224 -1.06 -16.63 13.70
C LEU A 224 0.41 -16.24 13.90
N CYS A 225 0.71 -15.07 14.47
CA CYS A 225 2.08 -14.70 14.83
C CYS A 225 2.63 -15.63 15.92
N ALA A 226 1.84 -15.92 16.94
CA ALA A 226 2.24 -16.86 18.01
C ALA A 226 2.49 -18.29 17.46
N GLU A 227 1.62 -18.77 16.55
CA GLU A 227 1.82 -20.05 15.85
C GLU A 227 3.12 -20.06 15.03
N ALA A 228 3.50 -18.91 14.44
CA ALA A 228 4.74 -18.74 13.68
C ALA A 228 5.98 -18.45 14.56
N GLY A 229 5.85 -18.45 15.88
CA GLY A 229 6.94 -18.13 16.80
C GLY A 229 7.40 -16.66 16.75
N ARG A 230 6.53 -15.74 16.30
CA ARG A 230 6.83 -14.31 16.18
C ARG A 230 6.09 -13.49 17.22
N ASP A 231 6.75 -12.49 17.76
CA ASP A 231 6.13 -11.51 18.65
C ASP A 231 5.15 -10.61 17.86
N PRO A 232 3.84 -10.65 18.13
CA PRO A 232 2.86 -9.82 17.43
C PRO A 232 3.06 -8.32 17.67
N ALA A 233 3.67 -7.90 18.77
CA ALA A 233 3.96 -6.50 19.06
C ALA A 233 4.99 -5.87 18.10
N ARG A 234 5.73 -6.67 17.35
CA ARG A 234 6.65 -6.21 16.31
C ARG A 234 5.97 -5.95 14.96
N LEU A 235 4.70 -6.30 14.84
CA LEU A 235 3.95 -6.12 13.60
C LEU A 235 3.24 -4.78 13.60
N GLU A 236 3.59 -3.90 12.69
CA GLU A 236 2.92 -2.61 12.52
C GLU A 236 1.52 -2.83 11.91
N ILE A 237 0.48 -2.34 12.58
CA ILE A 237 -0.90 -2.42 12.07
C ILE A 237 -1.25 -1.09 11.43
N SER A 238 -1.53 -1.13 10.14
CA SER A 238 -1.95 0.06 9.39
C SER A 238 -3.26 -0.21 8.66
N THR A 239 -3.90 0.83 8.17
CA THR A 239 -5.04 0.69 7.26
C THR A 239 -5.07 1.82 6.24
N ARG A 240 -5.53 1.51 5.02
CA ARG A 240 -5.84 2.51 4.01
C ARG A 240 -7.34 2.79 4.00
N VAL A 241 -7.70 4.05 4.11
CA VAL A 241 -9.06 4.55 3.94
C VAL A 241 -9.15 5.24 2.58
N ASN A 242 -9.98 4.73 1.68
CA ASN A 242 -10.01 5.17 0.29
C ASN A 242 -10.62 6.55 0.07
N ASN A 243 -11.27 7.13 1.08
CA ASN A 243 -11.77 8.50 1.00
C ASN A 243 -11.94 9.11 2.39
N VAL A 244 -11.52 10.37 2.52
CA VAL A 244 -11.87 11.25 3.62
C VAL A 244 -12.86 12.27 3.09
N ALA A 245 -14.03 12.38 3.71
CA ALA A 245 -15.09 13.28 3.28
C ALA A 245 -15.70 14.05 4.45
N PHE A 246 -15.65 15.38 4.39
CA PHE A 246 -16.31 16.27 5.35
C PHE A 246 -17.69 16.65 4.83
N GLY A 247 -18.73 16.60 5.67
CA GLY A 247 -20.10 17.02 5.36
C GLY A 247 -21.12 16.42 6.30
N ASP A 248 -22.32 16.99 6.33
CA ASP A 248 -23.44 16.52 7.14
C ASP A 248 -24.15 15.32 6.51
N SER A 249 -24.03 15.16 5.20
CA SER A 249 -24.50 14.00 4.44
C SER A 249 -23.30 13.12 4.12
N GLY A 250 -23.39 11.86 4.53
CA GLY A 250 -22.40 10.85 4.15
C GLY A 250 -22.49 10.48 2.65
N ASP A 251 -22.66 11.46 1.78
CA ASP A 251 -22.70 11.34 0.32
C ASP A 251 -21.32 10.94 -0.22
N THR A 252 -20.96 9.71 0.10
CA THR A 252 -19.95 8.97 -0.63
C THR A 252 -20.66 8.26 -1.76
N VAL A 253 -20.70 8.89 -2.93
CA VAL A 253 -21.30 8.29 -4.14
C VAL A 253 -20.81 6.83 -4.26
N GLY A 254 -21.67 5.89 -3.85
CA GLY A 254 -21.50 4.46 -4.05
C GLY A 254 -20.45 3.72 -3.20
N ARG A 255 -19.78 4.36 -2.21
CA ARG A 255 -18.80 3.66 -1.34
C ARG A 255 -18.86 4.18 0.10
N PRO A 256 -19.00 3.30 1.11
CA PRO A 256 -18.82 3.72 2.50
C PRO A 256 -17.42 4.32 2.65
N ALA A 257 -17.34 5.59 3.08
CA ALA A 257 -16.07 6.18 3.51
C ALA A 257 -16.00 6.00 5.04
N PRO A 258 -15.07 5.18 5.54
CA PRO A 258 -14.93 4.99 6.99
C PRO A 258 -14.62 6.31 7.72
N LEU A 259 -13.96 7.26 7.07
CA LEU A 259 -13.67 8.59 7.60
C LEU A 259 -14.53 9.65 6.90
N SER A 260 -15.83 9.74 7.27
CA SER A 260 -16.75 10.72 6.71
C SER A 260 -17.66 11.34 7.77
N GLY A 261 -18.21 12.53 7.44
CA GLY A 261 -19.10 13.29 8.33
C GLY A 261 -18.44 14.54 8.91
N THR A 262 -18.85 14.92 10.12
CA THR A 262 -18.23 16.06 10.85
C THR A 262 -16.79 15.70 11.26
N ALA A 263 -15.98 16.72 11.59
CA ALA A 263 -14.64 16.50 12.14
C ALA A 263 -14.69 15.57 13.36
N GLN A 264 -15.67 15.74 14.25
CA GLN A 264 -15.85 14.89 15.43
C GLN A 264 -16.13 13.42 15.04
N ASN A 265 -16.97 13.15 14.04
CA ASN A 265 -17.23 11.78 13.55
C ASN A 265 -15.95 11.12 13.05
N ILE A 266 -15.10 11.87 12.32
CA ILE A 266 -13.82 11.41 11.82
C ILE A 266 -12.86 11.12 12.97
N ILE A 267 -12.73 12.02 13.96
CA ILE A 267 -11.92 11.84 15.17
C ILE A 267 -12.34 10.57 15.93
N ASP A 268 -13.66 10.41 16.17
CA ASP A 268 -14.16 9.25 16.91
C ASP A 268 -13.92 7.93 16.15
N THR A 269 -13.96 7.96 14.82
CA THR A 269 -13.63 6.80 14.00
C THR A 269 -12.13 6.49 14.03
N ILE A 270 -11.26 7.51 14.00
CA ILE A 270 -9.80 7.34 14.16
C ILE A 270 -9.47 6.72 15.52
N ARG A 271 -10.10 7.19 16.59
CA ARG A 271 -9.94 6.59 17.93
C ARG A 271 -10.31 5.12 17.96
N ARG A 272 -11.41 4.73 17.29
CA ARG A 272 -11.81 3.32 17.17
C ARG A 272 -10.77 2.48 16.41
N TYR A 273 -10.11 3.03 15.40
CA TYR A 273 -8.98 2.36 14.75
C TYR A 273 -7.78 2.24 15.69
N GLU A 274 -7.47 3.29 16.46
CA GLU A 274 -6.40 3.27 17.45
C GLU A 274 -6.64 2.23 18.54
N ASP A 275 -7.88 2.15 19.09
CA ASP A 275 -8.31 1.12 20.04
C ASP A 275 -8.22 -0.30 19.47
N ALA A 276 -8.39 -0.45 18.14
CA ALA A 276 -8.20 -1.71 17.42
C ALA A 276 -6.73 -2.04 17.13
N GLY A 277 -5.78 -1.22 17.60
CA GLY A 277 -4.33 -1.44 17.46
C GLY A 277 -3.70 -0.82 16.23
N VAL A 278 -4.43 -0.01 15.43
CA VAL A 278 -3.86 0.69 14.28
C VAL A 278 -2.91 1.77 14.75
N SER A 279 -1.70 1.78 14.21
CA SER A 279 -0.68 2.79 14.46
C SER A 279 -0.50 3.78 13.29
N HIS A 280 -0.98 3.41 12.08
CA HIS A 280 -0.79 4.19 10.86
C HIS A 280 -2.03 4.14 9.95
N ILE A 281 -2.59 5.31 9.62
CA ILE A 281 -3.72 5.43 8.69
C ILE A 281 -3.27 6.12 7.42
N VAL A 282 -3.50 5.49 6.26
CA VAL A 282 -3.28 6.10 4.94
C VAL A 282 -4.59 6.68 4.44
N LEU A 283 -4.61 7.99 4.26
CA LEU A 283 -5.78 8.75 3.84
C LEU A 283 -5.84 8.82 2.32
N GLY A 284 -6.85 8.20 1.71
CA GLY A 284 -7.22 8.46 0.33
C GLY A 284 -7.95 9.79 0.24
N ILE A 285 -7.47 10.67 -0.61
CA ILE A 285 -8.09 11.98 -0.86
C ILE A 285 -8.64 11.98 -2.28
N ARG A 286 -9.90 12.35 -2.42
CA ARG A 286 -10.57 12.45 -3.71
C ARG A 286 -10.88 13.90 -4.04
N GLY A 287 -10.89 14.23 -5.30
CA GLY A 287 -11.23 15.52 -5.86
C GLY A 287 -11.02 15.49 -7.36
N ARG A 288 -11.64 16.42 -8.07
CA ARG A 288 -11.47 16.58 -9.50
C ARG A 288 -10.25 17.44 -9.83
N GLU A 289 -9.91 18.33 -8.92
CA GLU A 289 -8.81 19.29 -9.06
C GLU A 289 -7.85 19.17 -7.87
N PRO A 290 -6.55 19.39 -8.08
CA PRO A 290 -5.54 19.34 -7.01
C PRO A 290 -5.88 20.22 -5.81
N GLU A 291 -6.43 21.42 -6.06
CA GLU A 291 -6.80 22.40 -5.05
C GLU A 291 -7.91 21.90 -4.12
N GLU A 292 -8.86 21.13 -4.64
CA GLU A 292 -9.91 20.48 -3.85
C GLU A 292 -9.30 19.45 -2.89
N MET A 293 -8.40 18.61 -3.41
CA MET A 293 -7.68 17.62 -2.61
C MET A 293 -6.85 18.29 -1.52
N ILE A 294 -6.12 19.37 -1.86
CA ILE A 294 -5.29 20.14 -0.91
C ILE A 294 -6.15 20.76 0.17
N ARG A 295 -7.31 21.34 -0.17
CA ARG A 295 -8.24 21.87 0.85
C ARG A 295 -8.70 20.79 1.83
N THR A 296 -9.03 19.60 1.33
CA THR A 296 -9.42 18.47 2.19
C THR A 296 -8.27 18.04 3.12
N ILE A 297 -7.03 17.99 2.62
CA ILE A 297 -5.84 17.65 3.41
C ILE A 297 -5.61 18.71 4.51
N ARG A 298 -5.65 20.01 4.17
CA ARG A 298 -5.47 21.09 5.16
C ARG A 298 -6.56 21.05 6.22
N ARG A 299 -7.82 20.90 5.81
CA ARG A 299 -8.94 20.75 6.73
C ARG A 299 -8.78 19.56 7.67
N PHE A 300 -8.29 18.43 7.18
CA PHE A 300 -7.99 17.27 8.03
C PHE A 300 -6.93 17.60 9.08
N VAL A 301 -5.88 18.33 8.71
CA VAL A 301 -4.83 18.73 9.65
C VAL A 301 -5.36 19.71 10.69
N ASP A 302 -6.15 20.68 10.26
CA ASP A 302 -6.62 21.77 11.13
C ASP A 302 -7.72 21.31 12.12
N GLU A 303 -8.61 20.40 11.69
CA GLU A 303 -9.81 20.02 12.45
C GLU A 303 -9.74 18.62 13.09
N VAL A 304 -8.88 17.72 12.58
CA VAL A 304 -8.92 16.30 12.95
C VAL A 304 -7.60 15.79 13.53
N ARG A 305 -6.47 16.13 12.90
CA ARG A 305 -5.16 15.64 13.35
C ARG A 305 -4.75 16.35 14.62
N PRO A 306 -4.47 15.62 15.74
CA PRO A 306 -4.03 16.20 17.00
C PRO A 306 -2.67 16.88 16.91
#